data_778ce027fa983e73614bd62e91ea56dc
#
_entry.id   778ce027fa983e73614bd62e91ea56dc
#
_cell.length_a   1.000
_cell.length_b   1.000
_cell.length_c   1.000
_cell.angle_alpha   90.00
_cell.angle_beta   90.00
_cell.angle_gamma   90.00
#
_symmetry.space_group_name_H-M   'P 1'
#
loop_
_entity.id
_entity.type
_entity.pdbx_description
1 polymer ?
#
loop_
_entity_poly.entity_id
_entity_poly.type
_entity_poly.pdbx_seq_one_letter_code
_entity_poly.pdbx_strand_id
1 'polypeptide(L)'
;MIIPTFHYDDAHAAIAFLEKGFGFERHAVYEGEDGIVAHAEIKAAGGWLMLGTSRPDSPYDIGKQSVYVVIDGDVDAHCERARAAGADVFREPTDQDYGGRDYSCRDPEGNTWSFGTYAPSDG
;
A
#
# COMPACT_ATOMS: atom_id res chain seq x y z
N MET A 1 14.81 -10.66 -1.10
CA MET A 1 13.52 -9.96 -1.26
C MET A 1 13.26 -9.12 -0.04
N ILE A 2 12.82 -7.88 -0.25
CA ILE A 2 12.45 -7.00 0.86
C ILE A 2 10.94 -6.91 0.90
N ILE A 3 10.35 -7.12 2.09
CA ILE A 3 8.90 -7.10 2.27
C ILE A 3 8.56 -6.05 3.33
N PRO A 4 7.87 -4.96 2.96
CA PRO A 4 7.43 -3.99 3.96
C PRO A 4 6.34 -4.59 4.85
N THR A 5 6.33 -4.16 6.11
CA THR A 5 5.35 -4.61 7.09
C THR A 5 4.58 -3.42 7.63
N PHE A 6 3.27 -3.57 7.75
CA PHE A 6 2.38 -2.51 8.18
C PHE A 6 1.57 -2.97 9.38
N HIS A 7 1.15 -1.99 10.19
CA HIS A 7 0.20 -2.24 11.26
C HIS A 7 -0.95 -1.25 11.13
N TYR A 8 -2.17 -1.76 11.18
CA TYR A 8 -3.39 -0.97 11.02
C TYR A 8 -4.30 -1.16 12.22
N ASP A 9 -4.97 -0.09 12.64
CA ASP A 9 -5.95 -0.18 13.72
C ASP A 9 -7.13 -1.07 13.29
N ASP A 10 -7.57 -0.92 12.03
CA ASP A 10 -8.57 -1.80 11.43
C ASP A 10 -7.95 -2.52 10.24
N ALA A 11 -7.27 -3.63 10.51
CA ALA A 11 -6.54 -4.36 9.49
C ALA A 11 -7.46 -4.99 8.45
N HIS A 12 -8.66 -5.44 8.83
CA HIS A 12 -9.62 -5.99 7.86
C HIS A 12 -10.06 -4.92 6.86
N ALA A 13 -10.37 -3.72 7.34
CA ALA A 13 -10.75 -2.61 6.47
C ALA A 13 -9.57 -2.19 5.59
N ALA A 14 -8.36 -2.21 6.12
CA ALA A 14 -7.16 -1.89 5.36
C ALA A 14 -6.95 -2.87 4.21
N ILE A 15 -7.11 -4.17 4.45
CA ILE A 15 -6.99 -5.18 3.40
C ILE A 15 -8.02 -4.94 2.29
N ALA A 16 -9.27 -4.69 2.67
CA ALA A 16 -10.33 -4.41 1.69
C ALA A 16 -10.00 -3.17 0.86
N PHE A 17 -9.46 -2.12 1.48
CA PHE A 17 -9.04 -0.92 0.77
C PHE A 17 -7.89 -1.21 -0.22
N LEU A 18 -6.88 -1.95 0.22
CA LEU A 18 -5.74 -2.28 -0.62
C LEU A 18 -6.16 -3.07 -1.86
N GLU A 19 -7.13 -3.97 -1.70
CA GLU A 19 -7.68 -4.72 -2.83
C GLU A 19 -8.47 -3.81 -3.78
N LYS A 20 -9.39 -3.04 -3.24
CA LYS A 20 -10.30 -2.21 -4.04
C LYS A 20 -9.58 -1.03 -4.68
N GLY A 21 -8.74 -0.35 -3.91
CA GLY A 21 -8.11 0.91 -4.33
C GLY A 21 -6.83 0.72 -5.12
N PHE A 22 -5.99 -0.18 -4.69
CA PHE A 22 -4.66 -0.36 -5.31
C PHE A 22 -4.58 -1.58 -6.21
N GLY A 23 -5.61 -2.42 -6.22
CA GLY A 23 -5.61 -3.64 -7.02
C GLY A 23 -4.71 -4.73 -6.46
N PHE A 24 -4.34 -4.64 -5.21
CA PHE A 24 -3.55 -5.69 -4.55
C PHE A 24 -4.44 -6.91 -4.31
N GLU A 25 -3.82 -8.02 -3.96
CA GLU A 25 -4.53 -9.30 -3.83
C GLU A 25 -4.16 -9.95 -2.50
N ARG A 26 -5.18 -10.22 -1.66
CA ARG A 26 -4.90 -10.98 -0.45
C ARG A 26 -4.46 -12.40 -0.83
N HIS A 27 -3.42 -12.85 -0.16
CA HIS A 27 -2.92 -14.20 -0.33
C HIS A 27 -3.31 -15.08 0.87
N ALA A 28 -3.09 -14.56 2.08
CA ALA A 28 -3.42 -15.28 3.30
C ALA A 28 -3.73 -14.27 4.41
N VAL A 29 -4.72 -14.59 5.24
CA VAL A 29 -5.09 -13.79 6.41
C VAL A 29 -5.26 -14.75 7.59
N TYR A 30 -4.46 -14.55 8.62
CA TYR A 30 -4.51 -15.36 9.85
C TYR A 30 -5.05 -14.51 10.97
N GLU A 31 -6.22 -14.88 11.48
CA GLU A 31 -6.86 -14.15 12.57
C GLU A 31 -6.39 -14.68 13.92
N GLY A 32 -6.23 -13.77 14.87
CA GLY A 32 -5.98 -14.08 16.26
C GLY A 32 -7.26 -13.97 17.08
N GLU A 33 -7.11 -13.75 18.38
CA GLU A 33 -8.23 -13.58 19.28
C GLU A 33 -9.00 -12.28 18.96
N ASP A 34 -10.29 -12.27 19.24
CA ASP A 34 -11.17 -11.11 19.08
C ASP A 34 -11.24 -10.58 17.64
N GLY A 35 -10.96 -11.44 16.65
CA GLY A 35 -11.07 -11.07 15.24
C GLY A 35 -9.97 -10.16 14.74
N ILE A 36 -8.90 -9.98 15.52
CA ILE A 36 -7.74 -9.21 15.04
C ILE A 36 -7.02 -9.99 13.93
N VAL A 37 -6.33 -9.26 13.06
CA VAL A 37 -5.45 -9.89 12.08
C VAL A 37 -4.09 -10.06 12.74
N ALA A 38 -3.72 -11.31 13.04
CA ALA A 38 -2.41 -11.60 13.59
C ALA A 38 -1.32 -11.46 12.54
N HIS A 39 -1.62 -11.84 11.30
CA HIS A 39 -0.68 -11.79 10.18
C HIS A 39 -1.44 -11.90 8.86
N ALA A 40 -1.11 -11.06 7.90
CA ALA A 40 -1.65 -11.17 6.56
C ALA A 40 -0.54 -11.01 5.53
N GLU A 41 -0.70 -11.69 4.41
CA GLU A 41 0.21 -11.64 3.27
C GLU A 41 -0.56 -11.16 2.05
N ILE A 42 -0.06 -10.11 1.43
CA ILE A 42 -0.72 -9.43 0.33
C ILE A 42 0.23 -9.38 -0.88
N LYS A 43 -0.26 -9.80 -2.04
CA LYS A 43 0.49 -9.62 -3.29
C LYS A 43 0.31 -8.20 -3.77
N ALA A 44 1.42 -7.55 -4.09
CA ALA A 44 1.43 -6.13 -4.42
C ALA A 44 2.38 -5.86 -5.59
N ALA A 45 1.84 -5.64 -6.79
CA ALA A 45 2.60 -5.18 -7.96
C ALA A 45 3.88 -6.01 -8.22
N GLY A 46 3.75 -7.32 -8.23
CA GLY A 46 4.88 -8.22 -8.47
C GLY A 46 5.73 -8.52 -7.24
N GLY A 47 5.37 -7.96 -6.10
CA GLY A 47 6.04 -8.21 -4.83
C GLY A 47 5.04 -8.57 -3.75
N TRP A 48 5.41 -8.30 -2.50
CA TRP A 48 4.63 -8.67 -1.33
C TRP A 48 4.63 -7.55 -0.31
N LEU A 49 3.59 -7.54 0.50
CA LEU A 49 3.62 -6.85 1.79
C LEU A 49 2.95 -7.73 2.84
N MET A 50 3.28 -7.48 4.09
CA MET A 50 2.68 -8.17 5.22
C MET A 50 2.08 -7.12 6.16
N LEU A 51 1.01 -7.48 6.84
CA LEU A 51 0.38 -6.57 7.79
C LEU A 51 -0.32 -7.31 8.92
N GLY A 52 -0.64 -6.57 9.95
CA GLY A 52 -1.39 -7.06 11.09
C GLY A 52 -2.08 -5.92 11.82
N THR A 53 -2.88 -6.27 12.80
CA THR A 53 -3.55 -5.30 13.66
C THR A 53 -2.52 -4.61 14.56
N SER A 54 -2.68 -3.31 14.74
CA SER A 54 -1.78 -2.49 15.58
C SER A 54 -1.65 -3.04 17.00
N ARG A 55 -0.43 -3.01 17.51
CA ARG A 55 -0.09 -3.43 18.87
C ARG A 55 0.75 -2.33 19.51
N PRO A 56 0.16 -1.51 20.38
CA PRO A 56 0.85 -0.32 20.91
C PRO A 56 2.21 -0.58 21.56
N ASP A 57 2.39 -1.76 22.14
CA ASP A 57 3.64 -2.11 22.84
C ASP A 57 4.61 -2.91 21.98
N SER A 58 4.29 -3.13 20.71
CA SER A 58 5.14 -3.91 19.81
C SER A 58 6.25 -3.03 19.24
N PRO A 59 7.52 -3.50 19.25
CA PRO A 59 8.60 -2.76 18.60
C PRO A 59 8.47 -2.74 17.07
N TYR A 60 7.57 -3.54 16.50
CA TYR A 60 7.35 -3.58 15.06
C TYR A 60 6.27 -2.60 14.60
N ASP A 61 5.47 -2.07 15.54
CA ASP A 61 4.45 -1.07 15.23
C ASP A 61 5.06 0.32 15.39
N ILE A 62 5.69 0.80 14.33
CA ILE A 62 6.50 2.02 14.37
C ILE A 62 5.75 3.25 13.87
N GLY A 63 4.44 3.13 13.63
CA GLY A 63 3.62 4.22 13.13
C GLY A 63 3.44 4.17 11.62
N LYS A 64 3.45 5.33 10.97
CA LYS A 64 3.14 5.43 9.54
C LYS A 64 4.34 5.07 8.67
N GLN A 65 4.03 4.52 7.51
CA GLN A 65 5.02 4.08 6.52
C GLN A 65 4.91 4.95 5.27
N SER A 66 5.97 4.93 4.47
CA SER A 66 5.97 5.51 3.13
C SER A 66 6.56 4.49 2.16
N VAL A 67 5.84 4.17 1.10
CA VAL A 67 6.22 3.14 0.15
C VAL A 67 6.03 3.65 -1.27
N TYR A 68 7.02 3.41 -2.12
CA TYR A 68 6.92 3.63 -3.56
C TYR A 68 6.71 2.27 -4.24
N VAL A 69 5.69 2.20 -5.09
CA VAL A 69 5.32 0.99 -5.81
C VAL A 69 5.51 1.22 -7.30
N VAL A 70 6.30 0.37 -7.94
CA VAL A 70 6.44 0.42 -9.39
C VAL A 70 5.23 -0.27 -10.02
N ILE A 71 4.53 0.45 -10.88
CA ILE A 71 3.43 -0.10 -11.66
C ILE A 71 3.73 0.03 -13.14
N ASP A 72 3.22 -0.87 -13.95
CA ASP A 72 3.18 -0.71 -15.39
C ASP A 72 1.75 -0.34 -15.78
N GLY A 73 1.62 0.41 -16.88
CA GLY A 73 0.31 0.79 -17.38
C GLY A 73 -0.10 2.21 -16.99
N ASP A 74 -1.39 2.42 -16.84
CA ASP A 74 -2.00 3.75 -16.77
C ASP A 74 -2.00 4.29 -15.32
N VAL A 75 -1.07 5.19 -15.04
CA VAL A 75 -0.95 5.83 -13.72
C VAL A 75 -2.20 6.63 -13.37
N ASP A 76 -2.77 7.33 -14.35
CA ASP A 76 -3.97 8.14 -14.13
C ASP A 76 -5.17 7.28 -13.75
N ALA A 77 -5.37 6.16 -14.44
CA ALA A 77 -6.45 5.22 -14.11
C ALA A 77 -6.25 4.61 -12.74
N HIS A 78 -5.01 4.28 -12.38
CA HIS A 78 -4.69 3.74 -11.04
C HIS A 78 -5.05 4.77 -9.96
N CYS A 79 -4.71 6.03 -10.19
CA CYS A 79 -5.03 7.11 -9.27
C CYS A 79 -6.54 7.26 -9.08
N GLU A 80 -7.32 7.24 -10.15
CA GLU A 80 -8.78 7.36 -10.05
C GLU A 80 -9.41 6.18 -9.31
N ARG A 81 -8.90 4.99 -9.52
CA ARG A 81 -9.34 3.80 -8.77
C ARG A 81 -9.07 3.96 -7.28
N ALA A 82 -7.87 4.42 -6.92
CA ALA A 82 -7.49 4.64 -5.53
C ALA A 82 -8.38 5.70 -4.89
N ARG A 83 -8.58 6.80 -5.58
CA ARG A 83 -9.44 7.90 -5.13
C ARG A 83 -10.86 7.41 -4.86
N ALA A 84 -11.42 6.64 -5.78
CA ALA A 84 -12.77 6.09 -5.65
C ALA A 84 -12.92 5.16 -4.46
N ALA A 85 -11.84 4.49 -4.06
CA ALA A 85 -11.84 3.60 -2.89
C ALA A 85 -11.61 4.34 -1.57
N GLY A 86 -11.31 5.64 -1.61
CA GLY A 86 -11.14 6.45 -0.40
C GLY A 86 -9.72 6.92 -0.11
N ALA A 87 -8.79 6.75 -1.04
CA ALA A 87 -7.45 7.29 -0.88
C ALA A 87 -7.47 8.82 -0.91
N ASP A 88 -6.65 9.43 -0.06
CA ASP A 88 -6.45 10.88 -0.04
C ASP A 88 -5.29 11.20 -0.98
N VAL A 89 -5.61 11.58 -2.20
CA VAL A 89 -4.60 11.91 -3.21
C VAL A 89 -4.10 13.33 -2.93
N PHE A 90 -2.83 13.44 -2.55
CA PHE A 90 -2.23 14.74 -2.25
C PHE A 90 -1.25 15.22 -3.33
N ARG A 91 -0.90 14.38 -4.27
CA ARG A 91 -0.12 14.75 -5.46
C ARG A 91 -0.69 14.02 -6.66
N GLU A 92 -1.29 14.79 -7.56
CA GLU A 92 -1.91 14.26 -8.78
C GLU A 92 -0.86 13.65 -9.71
N PRO A 93 -1.25 12.77 -10.64
CA PRO A 93 -0.32 12.20 -11.61
C PRO A 93 0.51 13.27 -12.31
N THR A 94 1.82 13.12 -12.25
CA THR A 94 2.79 14.11 -12.72
C THR A 94 3.97 13.42 -13.38
N ASP A 95 4.41 13.95 -14.53
CA ASP A 95 5.64 13.48 -15.17
C ASP A 95 6.85 13.99 -14.39
N GLN A 96 7.81 13.11 -14.14
CA GLN A 96 9.02 13.44 -13.37
C GLN A 96 10.20 13.71 -14.29
N ASP A 97 11.09 14.64 -13.89
CA ASP A 97 12.28 15.00 -14.65
C ASP A 97 13.22 13.83 -14.87
N TYR A 98 13.30 12.92 -13.89
CA TYR A 98 14.16 11.73 -13.96
C TYR A 98 13.54 10.58 -14.75
N GLY A 99 12.37 10.79 -15.31
CA GLY A 99 11.63 9.79 -16.08
C GLY A 99 10.47 9.22 -15.30
N GLY A 100 9.50 8.72 -16.05
CA GLY A 100 8.30 8.15 -15.46
C GLY A 100 7.25 9.17 -15.08
N ARG A 101 6.12 8.65 -14.68
CA ARG A 101 4.96 9.42 -14.21
C ARG A 101 4.47 8.78 -12.92
N ASP A 102 4.13 9.55 -11.92
CA ASP A 102 3.68 9.02 -10.64
C ASP A 102 2.63 9.91 -9.97
N TYR A 103 1.98 9.36 -8.94
CA TYR A 103 1.12 10.11 -8.05
C TYR A 103 1.33 9.61 -6.62
N SER A 104 0.85 10.37 -5.64
CA SER A 104 0.97 10.01 -4.24
C SER A 104 -0.35 10.20 -3.50
N CYS A 105 -0.61 9.31 -2.56
CA CYS A 105 -1.82 9.36 -1.76
C CYS A 105 -1.56 8.83 -0.35
N ARG A 106 -2.52 9.04 0.54
CA ARG A 106 -2.56 8.40 1.85
C ARG A 106 -3.68 7.38 1.87
N ASP A 107 -3.42 6.25 2.51
CA ASP A 107 -4.48 5.29 2.77
C ASP A 107 -5.35 5.80 3.94
N PRO A 108 -6.49 5.14 4.24
CA PRO A 108 -7.39 5.64 5.29
C PRO A 108 -6.76 5.79 6.67
N GLU A 109 -5.67 5.11 6.95
CA GLU A 109 -4.97 5.25 8.23
C GLU A 109 -3.70 6.10 8.15
N GLY A 110 -3.47 6.77 7.01
CA GLY A 110 -2.43 7.78 6.91
C GLY A 110 -1.08 7.31 6.44
N ASN A 111 -0.94 6.07 5.99
CA ASN A 111 0.30 5.64 5.35
C ASN A 111 0.40 6.28 3.96
N THR A 112 1.60 6.66 3.57
CA THR A 112 1.85 7.30 2.29
C THR A 112 2.25 6.28 1.24
N TRP A 113 1.58 6.34 0.10
CA TRP A 113 1.84 5.46 -1.04
C TRP A 113 2.09 6.30 -2.27
N SER A 114 3.16 5.98 -2.99
CA SER A 114 3.43 6.57 -4.31
C SER A 114 3.43 5.45 -5.33
N PHE A 115 2.77 5.68 -6.44
CA PHE A 115 2.67 4.71 -7.54
C PHE A 115 3.20 5.34 -8.81
N GLY A 116 4.14 4.68 -9.44
CA GLY A 116 4.77 5.25 -10.62
C GLY A 116 5.40 4.22 -11.54
N THR A 117 5.77 4.70 -12.72
CA THR A 117 6.37 3.85 -13.75
C THR A 117 7.90 3.84 -13.70
N TYR A 118 8.49 4.78 -12.96
CA TYR A 118 9.95 4.78 -12.82
C TYR A 118 10.40 3.59 -11.98
N ALA A 119 11.43 2.92 -12.44
CA ALA A 119 12.09 1.85 -11.68
C ALA A 119 13.59 2.01 -11.83
N PRO A 120 14.35 1.89 -10.72
CA PRO A 120 15.81 1.89 -10.82
C PRO A 120 16.28 0.72 -11.68
N SER A 121 17.41 0.92 -12.36
CA SER A 121 18.05 -0.14 -13.13
C SER A 121 19.58 0.00 -13.05
N ASP A 122 20.26 -1.12 -13.26
CA ASP A 122 21.73 -1.14 -13.22
C ASP A 122 22.37 -0.71 -14.55
N GLY A 123 21.57 -0.44 -15.50
CA GLY A 123 22.06 -0.09 -16.80
C GLY A 123 20.97 0.26 -17.76
#